data_af07171df0739dcd103f92c7dc813995
#
_entry.id   af07171df0739dcd103f92c7dc813995
#
_cell.length_a   1.000
_cell.length_b   1.000
_cell.length_c   1.000
_cell.angle_alpha   90.00
_cell.angle_beta   90.00
_cell.angle_gamma   90.00
#
_symmetry.space_group_name_H-M   'P 1'
#
loop_
_entity.id
_entity.type
_entity.pdbx_description
1 polymer ?
#
loop_
_entity_poly.entity_id
_entity_poly.type
_entity_poly.pdbx_seq_one_letter_code
_entity_poly.pdbx_strand_id
1 'polypeptide(L)'
;MHTSHVLPRAALPVALGLLLASGHAGAQSNPSVATAPAPLSPAELSALVQQQALQIQQLEARLRAVEGGAVPLASAPAAATSAAPAALEQRVVAVEKAQSKAPKVSWSKGAPEFTSADGETVFRPRGRLFVDQSSTSGSDYGTRNLSGTEIRSVRLGAEGRYGIIGYAVEGDFADNAVAWKSVYATVDHTLFGQAADLTIGNRLNDRGLDGSSSTSNTPFQDRNVVGTLVMPQRGLFGVGLTERVYGKGWHASLSVAGNDLNNSGSDNDSLTWATRVHWNPVLSKDATVHLAAWAFHEEIPGGATGVLRSSAISGHFNDEIKIAPGTLVGTDRSNAWGVEAAGFFGPFWTSGEWGTRNLRGLDANGRYDLDHDAWSVGAGWFVAGAVPAYTAKAGTWGKVKVAEPVTSGGKGAFELKARYEDVDYAELPTGGTGNAWTLGGNWYLNDYSRVMLDVVRWKTDNRSGAYVGPDEGTTFNTRLQLVF
;
A
#
# COMPACT_ATOMS: atom_id res chain seq x y z
N MET A 1 25.29 -32.66 43.78
CA MET A 1 26.05 -31.40 43.86
C MET A 1 25.46 -30.42 42.89
N HIS A 2 24.75 -29.44 43.42
CA HIS A 2 24.13 -28.34 42.67
C HIS A 2 25.20 -27.31 42.27
N THR A 3 25.16 -26.81 41.03
CA THR A 3 25.63 -25.45 40.73
C THR A 3 24.69 -24.79 39.72
N SER A 4 23.93 -23.85 40.23
CA SER A 4 23.10 -22.89 39.50
C SER A 4 24.00 -21.83 38.88
N HIS A 5 23.89 -21.59 37.57
CA HIS A 5 24.42 -20.38 36.92
C HIS A 5 23.28 -19.44 36.54
N VAL A 6 23.23 -18.34 37.26
CA VAL A 6 22.41 -17.15 36.96
C VAL A 6 23.12 -16.33 35.88
N LEU A 7 22.44 -16.06 34.77
CA LEU A 7 22.89 -15.11 33.76
C LEU A 7 22.30 -13.71 34.02
N PRO A 8 23.10 -12.64 33.90
CA PRO A 8 22.63 -11.28 34.15
C PRO A 8 21.87 -10.70 32.94
N ARG A 9 20.83 -9.95 33.25
CA ARG A 9 20.08 -9.10 32.30
C ARG A 9 20.99 -7.98 31.81
N ALA A 10 21.25 -7.92 30.49
CA ALA A 10 21.85 -6.78 29.83
C ALA A 10 20.76 -6.00 29.10
N ALA A 11 20.56 -4.75 29.49
CA ALA A 11 19.75 -3.76 28.79
C ALA A 11 20.56 -3.21 27.60
N LEU A 12 20.00 -3.27 26.40
CA LEU A 12 20.57 -2.60 25.24
C LEU A 12 19.98 -1.19 25.13
N PRO A 13 20.79 -0.14 24.99
CA PRO A 13 20.35 1.16 24.54
C PRO A 13 20.40 1.18 22.99
N VAL A 14 19.30 1.51 22.34
CA VAL A 14 19.23 1.80 20.91
C VAL A 14 19.74 3.23 20.71
N ALA A 15 20.96 3.36 20.15
CA ALA A 15 21.49 4.63 19.68
C ALA A 15 21.25 4.73 18.17
N LEU A 16 20.37 5.65 17.75
CA LEU A 16 20.12 6.00 16.36
C LEU A 16 21.17 7.04 15.94
N GLY A 17 22.24 6.64 15.25
CA GLY A 17 23.25 7.52 14.67
C GLY A 17 22.95 7.85 13.22
N LEU A 18 22.64 9.11 12.91
CA LEU A 18 22.63 9.62 11.55
C LEU A 18 24.08 9.85 11.07
N LEU A 19 24.48 9.12 10.03
CA LEU A 19 25.71 9.38 9.27
C LEU A 19 25.37 10.19 8.03
N LEU A 20 25.78 11.45 8.02
CA LEU A 20 25.85 12.29 6.82
C LEU A 20 27.25 12.14 6.22
N ALA A 21 27.36 11.51 5.05
CA ALA A 21 28.58 11.51 4.26
C ALA A 21 28.56 12.68 3.26
N SER A 22 29.55 13.56 3.39
CA SER A 22 29.81 14.67 2.48
C SER A 22 30.59 14.18 1.26
N GLY A 23 30.03 14.37 0.08
CA GLY A 23 30.74 14.24 -1.21
C GLY A 23 30.86 15.60 -1.89
N HIS A 24 32.08 16.02 -2.18
CA HIS A 24 32.42 17.25 -2.93
C HIS A 24 32.28 17.04 -4.43
N ALA A 25 31.58 17.95 -5.11
CA ALA A 25 31.85 18.29 -6.51
C ALA A 25 31.30 19.66 -6.87
N GLY A 26 32.18 20.54 -7.27
CA GLY A 26 32.11 21.49 -8.37
C GLY A 26 31.03 22.58 -8.39
N ALA A 27 31.49 23.82 -8.29
CA ALA A 27 30.76 25.07 -8.30
C ALA A 27 30.07 25.38 -9.63
N GLN A 28 28.85 25.92 -9.56
CA GLN A 28 28.33 26.98 -10.42
C GLN A 28 27.30 27.86 -9.67
N SER A 29 27.32 29.14 -10.00
CA SER A 29 26.82 30.31 -9.30
C SER A 29 25.29 30.49 -9.24
N ASN A 30 24.79 30.76 -8.05
CA ASN A 30 23.74 31.63 -7.49
C ASN A 30 22.42 31.93 -8.23
N PRO A 31 21.26 31.91 -7.49
CA PRO A 31 20.91 33.14 -6.74
C PRO A 31 20.46 32.89 -5.27
N SER A 32 20.48 33.95 -4.49
CA SER A 32 20.32 34.06 -3.04
C SER A 32 19.15 33.27 -2.42
N VAL A 33 19.51 32.34 -1.54
CA VAL A 33 18.59 31.67 -0.61
C VAL A 33 18.62 32.45 0.71
N ALA A 34 17.44 32.81 1.20
CA ALA A 34 17.25 33.39 2.53
C ALA A 34 17.82 32.44 3.58
N THR A 35 18.79 32.93 4.34
CA THR A 35 19.46 32.17 5.41
C THR A 35 18.46 31.83 6.50
N ALA A 36 18.33 30.55 6.82
CA ALA A 36 17.65 30.08 8.04
C ALA A 36 18.33 30.70 9.26
N PRO A 37 17.58 31.11 10.32
CA PRO A 37 18.19 31.66 11.52
C PRO A 37 19.11 30.62 12.16
N ALA A 38 20.31 31.06 12.56
CA ALA A 38 21.29 30.22 13.22
C ALA A 38 20.70 29.61 14.52
N PRO A 39 21.03 28.36 14.88
CA PRO A 39 20.60 27.79 16.16
C PRO A 39 21.13 28.62 17.32
N LEU A 40 20.24 28.93 18.29
CA LEU A 40 20.57 29.67 19.49
C LEU A 40 21.73 29.02 20.23
N SER A 41 22.69 29.83 20.68
CA SER A 41 23.81 29.36 21.49
C SER A 41 23.30 28.86 22.88
N PRO A 42 24.03 27.98 23.57
CA PRO A 42 23.69 27.57 24.92
C PRO A 42 23.50 28.71 25.92
N ALA A 43 24.22 29.84 25.73
CA ALA A 43 24.07 31.03 26.54
C ALA A 43 22.74 31.78 26.27
N GLU A 44 22.32 31.89 25.02
CA GLU A 44 21.02 32.48 24.62
C GLU A 44 19.84 31.60 25.09
N LEU A 45 19.96 30.29 24.99
CA LEU A 45 18.96 29.34 25.54
C LEU A 45 18.84 29.48 27.08
N SER A 46 19.98 29.61 27.78
CA SER A 46 19.99 29.81 29.22
C SER A 46 19.35 31.15 29.62
N ALA A 47 19.62 32.20 28.87
CA ALA A 47 18.99 33.51 29.11
C ALA A 47 17.46 33.47 28.86
N LEU A 48 17.02 32.79 27.81
CA LEU A 48 15.59 32.61 27.51
C LEU A 48 14.87 31.82 28.61
N VAL A 49 15.47 30.74 29.12
CA VAL A 49 14.93 29.94 30.21
C VAL A 49 14.83 30.75 31.51
N GLN A 50 15.87 31.59 31.84
CA GLN A 50 15.81 32.47 32.98
C GLN A 50 14.74 33.53 32.82
N GLN A 51 14.56 34.09 31.65
CA GLN A 51 13.48 35.07 31.39
C GLN A 51 12.10 34.46 31.55
N GLN A 52 11.89 33.23 31.08
CA GLN A 52 10.63 32.51 31.27
C GLN A 52 10.39 32.18 32.74
N ALA A 53 11.42 31.75 33.47
CA ALA A 53 11.30 31.50 34.92
C ALA A 53 10.87 32.75 35.73
N LEU A 54 11.42 33.92 35.38
CA LEU A 54 11.01 35.20 35.98
C LEU A 54 9.55 35.56 35.65
N GLN A 55 9.09 35.30 34.42
CA GLN A 55 7.70 35.52 34.02
C GLN A 55 6.74 34.57 34.79
N ILE A 56 7.11 33.32 34.94
CA ILE A 56 6.32 32.35 35.73
C ILE A 56 6.21 32.82 37.18
N GLN A 57 7.31 33.23 37.81
CA GLN A 57 7.28 33.77 39.20
C GLN A 57 6.40 35.00 39.35
N GLN A 58 6.42 35.92 38.36
CA GLN A 58 5.54 37.07 38.36
C GLN A 58 4.07 36.70 38.22
N LEU A 59 3.76 35.72 37.37
CA LEU A 59 2.37 35.22 37.20
C LEU A 59 1.86 34.50 38.44
N GLU A 60 2.71 33.67 39.07
CA GLU A 60 2.37 33.03 40.34
C GLU A 60 2.15 34.01 41.47
N ALA A 61 2.98 35.06 41.57
CA ALA A 61 2.79 36.13 42.56
C ALA A 61 1.46 36.89 42.35
N ARG A 62 1.11 37.15 41.06
CA ARG A 62 -0.19 37.75 40.71
C ARG A 62 -1.36 36.84 41.03
N LEU A 63 -1.21 35.53 40.77
CA LEU A 63 -2.27 34.56 41.06
C LEU A 63 -2.51 34.47 42.57
N ARG A 64 -1.44 34.39 43.39
CA ARG A 64 -1.54 34.40 44.88
C ARG A 64 -2.17 35.68 45.41
N ALA A 65 -1.87 36.85 44.76
CA ALA A 65 -2.51 38.10 45.15
C ALA A 65 -4.00 38.12 44.85
N VAL A 66 -4.47 37.47 43.79
CA VAL A 66 -5.88 37.30 43.42
C VAL A 66 -6.56 36.28 44.33
N GLU A 67 -5.90 35.16 44.64
CA GLU A 67 -6.44 34.10 45.55
C GLU A 67 -6.47 34.53 47.03
N GLY A 68 -5.57 35.43 47.41
CA GLY A 68 -5.44 35.91 48.83
C GLY A 68 -6.45 36.98 49.23
N GLY A 69 -7.39 37.42 48.36
CA GLY A 69 -8.51 38.32 48.70
C GLY A 69 -8.10 39.71 49.20
N ALA A 70 -6.88 40.18 48.98
CA ALA A 70 -6.41 41.47 49.44
C ALA A 70 -6.29 42.47 48.28
N VAL A 71 -7.44 43.05 47.86
CA VAL A 71 -7.42 44.24 47.04
C VAL A 71 -8.05 45.38 47.89
N PRO A 72 -7.26 46.37 48.35
CA PRO A 72 -7.85 47.64 48.82
C PRO A 72 -8.45 48.36 47.62
N LEU A 73 -9.73 48.72 47.70
CA LEU A 73 -10.36 49.64 46.76
C LEU A 73 -9.67 51.02 46.89
N ALA A 74 -8.62 51.24 46.07
CA ALA A 74 -8.16 52.59 45.79
C ALA A 74 -8.89 53.02 44.51
N SER A 75 -9.65 54.08 44.59
CA SER A 75 -10.37 54.75 43.50
C SER A 75 -9.40 55.10 42.36
N ALA A 76 -9.49 54.34 41.28
CA ALA A 76 -8.80 54.65 40.02
C ALA A 76 -9.67 55.58 39.18
N PRO A 77 -9.06 56.53 38.44
CA PRO A 77 -9.82 57.45 37.57
C PRO A 77 -10.53 56.67 36.43
N ALA A 78 -11.78 56.99 36.21
CA ALA A 78 -12.73 56.29 35.35
C ALA A 78 -12.50 56.52 33.83
N ALA A 79 -11.27 56.54 33.35
CA ALA A 79 -10.99 56.80 31.91
C ALA A 79 -10.11 55.75 31.19
N ALA A 80 -9.71 54.64 31.86
CA ALA A 80 -8.81 53.66 31.21
C ALA A 80 -9.44 52.25 31.00
N THR A 81 -10.70 52.04 31.34
CA THR A 81 -11.32 50.70 31.43
C THR A 81 -12.03 50.24 30.17
N SER A 82 -12.20 51.07 29.12
CA SER A 82 -12.88 50.64 27.89
C SER A 82 -11.97 50.22 26.74
N ALA A 83 -10.68 50.54 26.76
CA ALA A 83 -9.77 50.21 25.66
C ALA A 83 -9.19 48.80 25.73
N ALA A 84 -9.03 48.20 26.91
CA ALA A 84 -8.47 46.87 27.09
C ALA A 84 -9.38 45.74 26.61
N PRO A 85 -10.70 45.74 26.89
CA PRO A 85 -11.65 44.75 26.33
C PRO A 85 -11.72 44.82 24.79
N ALA A 86 -11.84 46.03 24.24
CA ALA A 86 -11.91 46.22 22.78
C ALA A 86 -10.63 45.77 22.05
N ALA A 87 -9.45 46.04 22.64
CA ALA A 87 -8.18 45.55 22.09
C ALA A 87 -8.06 44.02 22.20
N LEU A 88 -8.60 43.41 23.25
CA LEU A 88 -8.63 41.95 23.38
C LEU A 88 -9.61 41.34 22.38
N GLU A 89 -10.80 41.90 22.20
CA GLU A 89 -11.78 41.47 21.20
C GLU A 89 -11.18 41.55 19.77
N GLN A 90 -10.54 42.67 19.43
CA GLN A 90 -9.85 42.78 18.13
C GLN A 90 -8.76 41.75 17.93
N ARG A 91 -7.97 41.40 18.97
CA ARG A 91 -6.99 40.34 18.91
C ARG A 91 -7.64 38.96 18.78
N VAL A 92 -8.72 38.68 19.49
CA VAL A 92 -9.47 37.44 19.35
C VAL A 92 -10.02 37.32 17.95
N VAL A 93 -10.68 38.31 17.41
CA VAL A 93 -11.17 38.31 16.01
C VAL A 93 -10.05 38.17 15.00
N ALA A 94 -8.90 38.80 15.24
CA ALA A 94 -7.73 38.65 14.37
C ALA A 94 -7.14 37.23 14.41
N VAL A 95 -7.08 36.62 15.60
CA VAL A 95 -6.64 35.21 15.78
C VAL A 95 -7.65 34.25 15.15
N GLU A 96 -8.94 34.42 15.39
CA GLU A 96 -10.00 33.62 14.78
C GLU A 96 -9.98 33.71 13.25
N LYS A 97 -9.77 34.92 12.70
CA LYS A 97 -9.63 35.14 11.27
C LYS A 97 -8.35 34.53 10.71
N ALA A 98 -7.25 34.55 11.45
CA ALA A 98 -6.00 33.89 11.08
C ALA A 98 -6.17 32.36 11.14
N GLN A 99 -6.82 31.84 12.18
CA GLN A 99 -7.07 30.42 12.38
C GLN A 99 -8.06 29.85 11.33
N SER A 100 -9.06 30.64 10.93
CA SER A 100 -9.98 30.26 9.84
C SER A 100 -9.30 30.15 8.47
N LYS A 101 -8.18 30.83 8.29
CA LYS A 101 -7.35 30.77 7.06
C LYS A 101 -6.20 29.78 7.14
N ALA A 102 -5.93 29.24 8.33
CA ALA A 102 -4.83 28.28 8.50
C ALA A 102 -5.21 26.92 7.89
N PRO A 103 -4.26 26.21 7.29
CA PRO A 103 -4.47 24.84 6.85
C PRO A 103 -4.84 23.95 8.03
N LYS A 104 -5.79 23.04 7.82
CA LYS A 104 -6.14 22.00 8.80
C LYS A 104 -5.17 20.82 8.65
N VAL A 105 -4.66 20.33 9.76
CA VAL A 105 -3.81 19.13 9.79
C VAL A 105 -4.55 18.01 10.52
N SER A 106 -4.68 16.86 9.88
CA SER A 106 -5.32 15.65 10.41
C SER A 106 -4.34 14.48 10.40
N TRP A 107 -4.36 13.66 11.44
CA TRP A 107 -3.53 12.44 11.56
C TRP A 107 -4.36 11.15 11.46
N SER A 108 -5.57 11.23 10.97
CA SER A 108 -6.53 10.11 10.95
C SER A 108 -6.15 8.94 10.00
N LYS A 109 -5.17 9.14 9.11
CA LYS A 109 -4.78 8.16 8.08
C LYS A 109 -3.35 7.60 8.25
N GLY A 110 -2.74 7.78 9.43
CA GLY A 110 -1.40 7.27 9.73
C GLY A 110 -0.25 8.18 9.31
N ALA A 111 -0.54 9.20 8.49
CA ALA A 111 0.35 10.29 8.13
C ALA A 111 -0.40 11.62 8.25
N PRO A 112 0.31 12.76 8.38
CA PRO A 112 -0.34 14.08 8.39
C PRO A 112 -1.02 14.33 7.03
N GLU A 113 -2.29 14.73 7.08
CA GLU A 113 -3.03 15.21 5.94
C GLU A 113 -3.24 16.71 6.10
N PHE A 114 -2.74 17.49 5.17
CA PHE A 114 -2.84 18.93 5.13
C PHE A 114 -4.00 19.32 4.20
N THR A 115 -4.96 20.07 4.72
CA THR A 115 -6.10 20.55 3.93
C THR A 115 -6.11 22.07 4.00
N SER A 116 -6.20 22.77 2.86
CA SER A 116 -6.36 24.23 2.81
C SER A 116 -7.65 24.68 3.53
N ALA A 117 -7.71 25.93 3.93
CA ALA A 117 -8.84 26.47 4.69
C ALA A 117 -10.18 26.34 3.93
N ASP A 118 -10.15 26.46 2.60
CA ASP A 118 -11.30 26.29 1.71
C ASP A 118 -11.64 24.82 1.41
N GLY A 119 -10.74 23.88 1.79
CA GLY A 119 -10.92 22.45 1.52
C GLY A 119 -10.60 22.01 0.11
N GLU A 120 -10.22 22.94 -0.79
CA GLU A 120 -9.95 22.66 -2.21
C GLU A 120 -8.63 21.91 -2.42
N THR A 121 -7.62 22.20 -1.59
CA THR A 121 -6.28 21.59 -1.70
C THR A 121 -6.08 20.61 -0.56
N VAL A 122 -5.70 19.37 -0.91
CA VAL A 122 -5.30 18.33 0.05
C VAL A 122 -3.94 17.81 -0.36
N PHE A 123 -3.05 17.66 0.61
CA PHE A 123 -1.74 17.02 0.45
C PHE A 123 -1.51 16.02 1.59
N ARG A 124 -1.05 14.82 1.26
CA ARG A 124 -0.71 13.79 2.24
C ARG A 124 0.54 13.02 1.80
N PRO A 125 1.62 12.97 2.58
CA PRO A 125 2.66 11.98 2.39
C PRO A 125 2.08 10.58 2.62
N ARG A 126 2.60 9.60 1.90
CA ARG A 126 2.21 8.19 2.05
C ARG A 126 3.44 7.31 1.94
N GLY A 127 3.37 6.16 2.57
CA GLY A 127 4.46 5.22 2.49
C GLY A 127 4.14 3.86 3.07
N ARG A 128 5.07 2.92 2.90
CA ARG A 128 5.00 1.61 3.52
C ARG A 128 6.39 1.00 3.71
N LEU A 129 6.51 0.18 4.74
CA LEU A 129 7.66 -0.68 4.98
C LEU A 129 7.15 -2.11 5.20
N PHE A 130 7.67 -3.06 4.40
CA PHE A 130 7.46 -4.49 4.57
C PHE A 130 8.80 -5.17 4.76
N VAL A 131 8.92 -5.90 5.88
CA VAL A 131 10.09 -6.70 6.22
C VAL A 131 9.65 -8.14 6.30
N ASP A 132 10.23 -8.98 5.46
CA ASP A 132 9.88 -10.39 5.35
C ASP A 132 11.02 -11.28 5.86
N GLN A 133 10.62 -12.41 6.43
CA GLN A 133 11.49 -13.55 6.69
C GLN A 133 10.82 -14.79 6.12
N SER A 134 11.58 -15.62 5.44
CA SER A 134 11.11 -16.83 4.80
C SER A 134 12.06 -18.00 5.07
N SER A 135 11.49 -19.21 5.14
CA SER A 135 12.26 -20.45 5.25
C SER A 135 11.54 -21.55 4.51
N THR A 136 12.20 -22.10 3.49
CA THR A 136 11.71 -23.20 2.64
C THR A 136 12.45 -24.48 2.94
N SER A 137 11.71 -25.60 2.98
CA SER A 137 12.25 -26.93 3.18
C SER A 137 11.41 -28.00 2.45
N GLY A 138 12.00 -29.18 2.23
CA GLY A 138 11.31 -30.36 1.67
C GLY A 138 11.39 -30.49 0.15
N SER A 139 12.00 -29.54 -0.56
CA SER A 139 12.31 -29.69 -1.98
C SER A 139 13.40 -30.75 -2.20
N ASP A 140 13.25 -31.56 -3.22
CA ASP A 140 14.30 -32.50 -3.67
C ASP A 140 15.51 -31.77 -4.25
N TYR A 141 15.35 -30.51 -4.69
CA TYR A 141 16.42 -29.64 -5.14
C TYR A 141 16.96 -28.80 -3.98
N GLY A 142 18.17 -29.13 -3.50
CA GLY A 142 18.76 -28.45 -2.34
C GLY A 142 18.82 -26.92 -2.47
N THR A 143 19.00 -26.40 -3.70
CA THR A 143 19.04 -24.96 -4.01
C THR A 143 17.70 -24.25 -3.84
N ARG A 144 16.58 -24.97 -3.78
CA ARG A 144 15.25 -24.43 -3.50
C ARG A 144 14.95 -24.35 -2.00
N ASN A 145 15.74 -25.03 -1.15
CA ASN A 145 15.57 -24.99 0.32
C ASN A 145 16.31 -23.77 0.89
N LEU A 146 15.74 -22.59 0.69
CA LEU A 146 16.32 -21.30 1.05
C LEU A 146 15.68 -20.75 2.33
N SER A 147 16.51 -20.04 3.12
CA SER A 147 16.04 -19.29 4.29
C SER A 147 16.74 -17.94 4.36
N GLY A 148 16.00 -16.88 4.65
CA GLY A 148 16.56 -15.54 4.78
C GLY A 148 15.53 -14.48 5.05
N THR A 149 15.98 -13.23 4.98
CA THR A 149 15.18 -12.03 5.21
C THR A 149 15.34 -11.06 4.06
N GLU A 150 14.29 -10.29 3.77
CA GLU A 150 14.32 -9.23 2.77
C GLU A 150 13.55 -8.00 3.23
N ILE A 151 13.92 -6.87 2.68
CA ILE A 151 13.09 -5.69 2.68
C ILE A 151 12.18 -5.77 1.44
N ARG A 152 10.99 -6.33 1.61
CA ARG A 152 10.04 -6.60 0.52
C ARG A 152 9.53 -5.34 -0.17
N SER A 153 9.41 -4.25 0.56
CA SER A 153 8.95 -2.96 0.03
C SER A 153 9.31 -1.82 0.95
N VAL A 154 9.89 -0.77 0.39
CA VAL A 154 10.04 0.56 1.01
C VAL A 154 9.45 1.56 0.04
N ARG A 155 8.19 1.97 0.24
CA ARG A 155 7.58 2.99 -0.60
C ARG A 155 7.50 4.31 0.11
N LEU A 156 7.79 5.35 -0.65
CA LEU A 156 7.57 6.72 -0.26
C LEU A 156 6.89 7.47 -1.41
N GLY A 157 6.02 8.39 -1.06
CA GLY A 157 5.29 9.17 -2.03
C GLY A 157 4.38 10.21 -1.39
N ALA A 158 3.58 10.80 -2.23
CA ALA A 158 2.55 11.74 -1.83
C ALA A 158 1.31 11.55 -2.68
N GLU A 159 0.17 11.87 -2.12
CA GLU A 159 -1.10 11.97 -2.84
C GLU A 159 -1.84 13.22 -2.39
N GLY A 160 -2.73 13.68 -3.23
CA GLY A 160 -3.51 14.86 -2.89
C GLY A 160 -4.52 15.20 -3.97
N ARG A 161 -5.12 16.37 -3.82
CA ARG A 161 -6.01 16.93 -4.84
C ARG A 161 -5.95 18.45 -4.83
N TYR A 162 -6.31 19.03 -5.94
CA TYR A 162 -6.56 20.44 -6.14
C TYR A 162 -7.89 20.60 -6.88
N GLY A 163 -8.93 20.99 -6.17
CA GLY A 163 -10.30 20.99 -6.67
C GLY A 163 -10.73 19.60 -7.16
N ILE A 164 -11.05 19.49 -8.44
CA ILE A 164 -11.44 18.23 -9.10
C ILE A 164 -10.24 17.39 -9.58
N ILE A 165 -9.02 17.93 -9.51
CA ILE A 165 -7.80 17.26 -9.96
C ILE A 165 -7.15 16.55 -8.77
N GLY A 166 -7.12 15.23 -8.80
CA GLY A 166 -6.36 14.40 -7.87
C GLY A 166 -4.99 14.03 -8.44
N TYR A 167 -4.05 13.64 -7.60
CA TYR A 167 -2.75 13.13 -8.02
C TYR A 167 -2.16 12.13 -7.04
N ALA A 168 -1.29 11.26 -7.52
CA ALA A 168 -0.43 10.44 -6.69
C ALA A 168 0.94 10.27 -7.35
N VAL A 169 1.99 10.30 -6.53
CA VAL A 169 3.36 9.95 -6.93
C VAL A 169 3.94 9.04 -5.86
N GLU A 170 4.41 7.84 -6.24
CA GLU A 170 4.96 6.85 -5.31
C GLU A 170 6.06 6.04 -5.99
N GLY A 171 7.23 5.94 -5.35
CA GLY A 171 8.32 5.06 -5.73
C GLY A 171 8.56 3.96 -4.68
N ASP A 172 9.03 2.81 -5.11
CA ASP A 172 9.52 1.69 -4.28
C ASP A 172 11.05 1.66 -4.34
N PHE A 173 11.70 1.59 -3.19
CA PHE A 173 13.15 1.71 -3.01
C PHE A 173 13.78 0.41 -2.47
N ALA A 174 13.06 -0.74 -2.52
CA ALA A 174 13.48 -1.94 -1.84
C ALA A 174 14.78 -2.55 -2.41
N ASP A 175 14.98 -2.55 -3.72
CA ASP A 175 16.06 -3.29 -4.39
C ASP A 175 17.27 -2.41 -4.76
N ASN A 176 17.58 -1.38 -3.96
CA ASN A 176 18.61 -0.38 -4.25
C ASN A 176 18.38 0.36 -5.59
N ALA A 177 17.17 0.30 -6.12
CA ALA A 177 16.72 0.98 -7.31
C ALA A 177 15.36 1.63 -7.06
N VAL A 178 15.05 2.68 -7.82
CA VAL A 178 13.73 3.30 -7.74
C VAL A 178 12.82 2.66 -8.78
N ALA A 179 11.82 1.90 -8.31
CA ALA A 179 10.75 1.41 -9.16
C ALA A 179 9.50 2.27 -8.98
N TRP A 180 9.16 3.05 -9.98
CA TRP A 180 7.94 3.87 -9.96
C TRP A 180 6.70 2.98 -9.91
N LYS A 181 5.75 3.32 -9.04
CA LYS A 181 4.48 2.59 -8.86
C LYS A 181 3.30 3.47 -9.29
N SER A 182 2.81 4.30 -8.43
CA SER A 182 1.70 5.22 -8.75
C SER A 182 2.27 6.56 -9.19
N VAL A 183 2.11 6.95 -10.44
CA VAL A 183 2.46 8.29 -10.96
C VAL A 183 1.35 8.70 -11.91
N TYR A 184 0.32 9.37 -11.39
CA TYR A 184 -0.86 9.71 -12.18
C TYR A 184 -1.56 10.97 -11.66
N ALA A 185 -2.34 11.56 -12.54
CA ALA A 185 -3.36 12.56 -12.21
C ALA A 185 -4.75 11.98 -12.47
N THR A 186 -5.75 12.46 -11.71
CA THR A 186 -7.17 12.14 -11.92
C THR A 186 -7.97 13.41 -12.14
N VAL A 187 -9.06 13.30 -12.89
CA VAL A 187 -10.04 14.37 -13.02
C VAL A 187 -11.40 13.81 -12.60
N ASP A 188 -11.91 14.27 -11.48
CA ASP A 188 -13.23 13.91 -11.00
C ASP A 188 -14.30 14.61 -11.84
N HIS A 189 -15.30 13.87 -12.32
CA HIS A 189 -16.40 14.39 -13.12
C HIS A 189 -17.67 13.55 -12.95
N THR A 190 -18.64 13.81 -13.79
CA THR A 190 -19.91 13.07 -13.85
C THR A 190 -20.09 12.48 -15.24
N LEU A 191 -20.36 11.18 -15.31
CA LEU A 191 -20.66 10.48 -16.56
C LEU A 191 -22.00 9.73 -16.41
N PHE A 192 -22.94 9.95 -17.33
CA PHE A 192 -24.30 9.39 -17.27
C PHE A 192 -25.03 9.64 -15.94
N GLY A 193 -24.77 10.78 -15.30
CA GLY A 193 -25.36 11.14 -13.99
C GLY A 193 -24.74 10.42 -12.79
N GLN A 194 -23.68 9.65 -12.99
CA GLN A 194 -22.93 8.94 -11.94
C GLN A 194 -21.58 9.61 -11.70
N ALA A 195 -21.04 9.46 -10.49
CA ALA A 195 -19.68 9.90 -10.18
C ALA A 195 -18.67 9.12 -11.04
N ALA A 196 -17.71 9.83 -11.61
CA ALA A 196 -16.68 9.27 -12.48
C ALA A 196 -15.32 9.89 -12.21
N ASP A 197 -14.26 9.19 -12.57
CA ASP A 197 -12.91 9.73 -12.63
C ASP A 197 -12.16 9.26 -13.88
N LEU A 198 -11.50 10.20 -14.55
CA LEU A 198 -10.52 9.92 -15.60
C LEU A 198 -9.13 9.98 -15.00
N THR A 199 -8.41 8.88 -15.01
CA THR A 199 -7.00 8.81 -14.58
C THR A 199 -6.08 8.84 -15.79
N ILE A 200 -4.99 9.62 -15.70
CA ILE A 200 -3.95 9.77 -16.71
C ILE A 200 -2.60 9.48 -16.05
N GLY A 201 -1.86 8.50 -16.54
CA GLY A 201 -0.53 8.15 -16.04
C GLY A 201 -0.37 6.68 -15.66
N ASN A 202 0.65 6.39 -14.86
CA ASN A 202 1.01 5.03 -14.43
C ASN A 202 0.22 4.62 -13.20
N ARG A 203 -0.65 3.64 -13.37
CA ARG A 203 -1.57 3.21 -12.34
C ARG A 203 -1.69 1.69 -12.28
N LEU A 204 -2.02 1.16 -11.08
CA LEU A 204 -2.42 -0.22 -10.90
C LEU A 204 -3.69 -0.51 -11.71
N ASN A 205 -3.67 -1.58 -12.49
CA ASN A 205 -4.80 -2.00 -13.31
C ASN A 205 -5.97 -2.51 -12.49
N ASP A 206 -7.18 -2.24 -12.94
CA ASP A 206 -8.40 -2.83 -12.38
C ASP A 206 -8.59 -4.25 -12.96
N ARG A 207 -8.20 -5.28 -12.21
CA ARG A 207 -8.29 -6.67 -12.62
C ARG A 207 -8.16 -7.61 -11.42
N GLY A 208 -9.17 -8.39 -11.14
CA GLY A 208 -9.23 -9.27 -9.96
C GLY A 208 -9.47 -8.52 -8.66
N LEU A 209 -9.98 -9.18 -7.65
CA LEU A 209 -10.15 -8.62 -6.31
C LEU A 209 -8.78 -8.35 -5.67
N ASP A 210 -7.86 -9.34 -5.71
CA ASP A 210 -6.49 -9.18 -5.21
C ASP A 210 -5.66 -8.28 -6.13
N GLY A 211 -5.80 -8.43 -7.47
CA GLY A 211 -5.06 -7.66 -8.44
C GLY A 211 -5.30 -6.16 -8.36
N SER A 212 -6.55 -5.74 -8.15
CA SER A 212 -6.95 -4.33 -7.99
C SER A 212 -6.65 -3.76 -6.61
N SER A 213 -6.40 -4.62 -5.62
CA SER A 213 -6.18 -4.21 -4.24
C SER A 213 -4.72 -3.83 -3.96
N SER A 214 -4.52 -2.91 -3.01
CA SER A 214 -3.18 -2.72 -2.43
C SER A 214 -2.79 -3.98 -1.65
N THR A 215 -1.56 -4.47 -1.84
CA THR A 215 -1.02 -5.59 -1.05
C THR A 215 -0.95 -5.30 0.45
N SER A 216 -1.04 -4.04 0.86
CA SER A 216 -1.19 -3.69 2.27
C SER A 216 -2.56 -4.02 2.86
N ASN A 217 -3.56 -4.26 2.00
CA ASN A 217 -4.94 -4.56 2.42
C ASN A 217 -5.34 -6.01 2.16
N THR A 218 -4.61 -6.74 1.28
CA THR A 218 -4.89 -8.16 1.04
C THR A 218 -4.67 -8.99 2.30
N PRO A 219 -5.48 -10.03 2.55
CA PRO A 219 -5.31 -10.88 3.71
C PRO A 219 -3.98 -11.63 3.72
N PHE A 220 -3.48 -12.08 2.57
CA PHE A 220 -2.23 -12.82 2.40
C PHE A 220 -1.05 -11.89 2.10
N GLN A 221 0.17 -12.38 2.30
CA GLN A 221 1.39 -11.58 2.08
C GLN A 221 1.54 -11.17 0.62
N ASP A 222 1.16 -12.05 -0.31
CA ASP A 222 1.18 -11.79 -1.74
C ASP A 222 -0.21 -11.98 -2.35
N ARG A 223 -0.43 -11.32 -3.51
CA ARG A 223 -1.64 -11.51 -4.30
C ARG A 223 -1.75 -12.96 -4.75
N ASN A 224 -2.96 -13.40 -5.03
CA ASN A 224 -3.22 -14.72 -5.57
C ASN A 224 -2.64 -14.90 -6.98
N VAL A 225 -2.57 -16.16 -7.44
CA VAL A 225 -2.01 -16.52 -8.75
C VAL A 225 -2.77 -15.93 -9.93
N VAL A 226 -4.09 -15.70 -9.83
CA VAL A 226 -4.86 -15.01 -10.88
C VAL A 226 -4.36 -13.57 -11.03
N GLY A 227 -4.18 -12.87 -9.91
CA GLY A 227 -3.68 -11.50 -9.87
C GLY A 227 -2.23 -11.33 -10.33
N THR A 228 -1.40 -12.39 -10.28
CA THR A 228 0.04 -12.32 -10.59
C THR A 228 0.45 -12.99 -11.89
N LEU A 229 -0.30 -13.97 -12.39
CA LEU A 229 0.05 -14.75 -13.58
C LEU A 229 -0.87 -14.47 -14.78
N VAL A 230 -2.16 -14.31 -14.57
CA VAL A 230 -3.11 -13.96 -15.66
C VAL A 230 -3.11 -12.43 -15.84
N MET A 231 -2.06 -11.89 -16.43
CA MET A 231 -1.88 -10.44 -16.60
C MET A 231 -1.21 -10.10 -17.93
N PRO A 232 -1.35 -8.84 -18.42
CA PRO A 232 -0.65 -8.38 -19.60
C PRO A 232 0.87 -8.45 -19.47
N GLN A 233 1.60 -8.42 -20.58
CA GLN A 233 3.06 -8.40 -20.59
C GLN A 233 3.62 -7.26 -19.74
N ARG A 234 3.04 -6.06 -19.81
CA ARG A 234 3.42 -4.91 -18.99
C ARG A 234 3.29 -5.12 -17.48
N GLY A 235 2.57 -6.14 -17.04
CA GLY A 235 2.37 -6.47 -15.63
C GLY A 235 1.22 -5.70 -14.97
N LEU A 236 1.40 -5.34 -13.69
CA LEU A 236 0.37 -4.76 -12.83
C LEU A 236 0.08 -3.28 -13.11
N PHE A 237 1.05 -2.53 -13.61
CA PHE A 237 0.96 -1.09 -13.89
C PHE A 237 1.00 -0.82 -15.39
N GLY A 238 0.68 0.41 -15.78
CA GLY A 238 0.80 0.87 -17.16
C GLY A 238 0.51 2.35 -17.27
N VAL A 239 1.25 3.02 -18.16
CA VAL A 239 1.04 4.43 -18.51
C VAL A 239 -0.09 4.52 -19.53
N GLY A 240 -1.16 5.22 -19.20
CA GLY A 240 -2.30 5.33 -20.09
C GLY A 240 -3.45 6.12 -19.50
N LEU A 241 -4.63 5.80 -20.02
CA LEU A 241 -5.89 6.40 -19.61
C LEU A 241 -6.78 5.33 -18.96
N THR A 242 -7.44 5.67 -17.87
CA THR A 242 -8.45 4.82 -17.24
C THR A 242 -9.65 5.67 -16.87
N GLU A 243 -10.78 5.39 -17.48
CA GLU A 243 -12.08 5.93 -17.10
C GLU A 243 -12.76 4.98 -16.14
N ARG A 244 -13.34 5.50 -15.04
CA ARG A 244 -14.12 4.73 -14.08
C ARG A 244 -15.40 5.46 -13.72
N VAL A 245 -16.48 4.70 -13.67
CA VAL A 245 -17.82 5.17 -13.30
C VAL A 245 -18.27 4.38 -12.07
N TYR A 246 -18.87 5.06 -11.10
CA TYR A 246 -19.26 4.50 -9.84
C TYR A 246 -20.73 4.73 -9.54
N GLY A 247 -21.42 3.66 -9.16
CA GLY A 247 -22.75 3.73 -8.61
C GLY A 247 -22.83 3.21 -7.16
N LYS A 248 -24.03 3.07 -6.66
CA LYS A 248 -24.25 2.50 -5.32
C LYS A 248 -23.96 0.99 -5.36
N GLY A 249 -22.79 0.59 -4.88
CA GLY A 249 -22.38 -0.83 -4.81
C GLY A 249 -22.01 -1.43 -6.16
N TRP A 250 -21.55 -0.63 -7.12
CA TRP A 250 -20.98 -1.10 -8.36
C TRP A 250 -19.97 -0.08 -8.94
N HIS A 251 -19.05 -0.54 -9.73
CA HIS A 251 -18.27 0.30 -10.64
C HIS A 251 -18.01 -0.42 -11.95
N ALA A 252 -17.70 0.37 -12.98
CA ALA A 252 -17.17 -0.11 -14.25
C ALA A 252 -15.94 0.70 -14.61
N SER A 253 -14.93 0.06 -15.18
CA SER A 253 -13.73 0.71 -15.68
C SER A 253 -13.40 0.29 -17.11
N LEU A 254 -12.83 1.23 -17.86
CA LEU A 254 -12.23 0.99 -19.17
C LEU A 254 -10.86 1.67 -19.19
N SER A 255 -9.83 0.95 -19.59
CA SER A 255 -8.48 1.49 -19.67
C SER A 255 -7.82 1.15 -21.00
N VAL A 256 -6.93 2.04 -21.45
CA VAL A 256 -5.96 1.80 -22.49
C VAL A 256 -4.60 2.23 -21.99
N ALA A 257 -3.60 1.34 -22.06
CA ALA A 257 -2.28 1.65 -21.54
C ALA A 257 -1.18 0.89 -22.30
N GLY A 258 -0.02 1.51 -22.38
CA GLY A 258 1.22 0.90 -22.80
C GLY A 258 1.98 0.26 -21.62
N ASN A 259 3.31 0.22 -21.69
CA ASN A 259 4.16 -0.30 -20.63
C ASN A 259 4.13 0.61 -19.39
N ASP A 260 4.71 0.16 -18.28
CA ASP A 260 4.84 0.97 -17.08
C ASP A 260 5.98 1.99 -17.19
N LEU A 261 6.09 2.90 -16.22
CA LEU A 261 7.13 3.96 -16.16
C LEU A 261 8.56 3.43 -16.00
N ASN A 262 8.73 2.14 -15.68
CA ASN A 262 10.05 1.55 -15.54
C ASN A 262 10.59 1.03 -16.89
N ASN A 263 9.82 1.13 -17.97
CA ASN A 263 10.31 0.87 -19.32
C ASN A 263 11.37 1.90 -19.71
N SER A 264 12.51 1.43 -20.20
CA SER A 264 13.64 2.28 -20.60
C SER A 264 13.36 3.12 -21.85
N GLY A 265 12.25 2.88 -22.55
CA GLY A 265 11.90 3.54 -23.81
C GLY A 265 12.70 3.02 -25.01
N SER A 266 13.37 1.87 -24.87
CA SER A 266 14.13 1.23 -25.95
C SER A 266 13.33 0.22 -26.76
N ASP A 267 12.18 -0.21 -26.24
CA ASP A 267 11.30 -1.19 -26.88
C ASP A 267 9.95 -0.58 -27.21
N ASN A 268 9.27 -1.13 -28.23
CA ASN A 268 7.90 -0.76 -28.52
C ASN A 268 6.97 -1.22 -27.41
N ASP A 269 6.03 -0.35 -27.01
CA ASP A 269 5.03 -0.67 -26.02
C ASP A 269 4.04 -1.73 -26.51
N SER A 270 3.66 -2.66 -25.63
CA SER A 270 2.44 -3.43 -25.83
C SER A 270 1.23 -2.54 -25.52
N LEU A 271 0.25 -2.52 -26.41
CA LEU A 271 -1.00 -1.77 -26.19
C LEU A 271 -2.05 -2.68 -25.57
N THR A 272 -2.50 -2.35 -24.38
CA THR A 272 -3.50 -3.12 -23.64
C THR A 272 -4.78 -2.32 -23.46
N TRP A 273 -5.91 -2.91 -23.88
CA TRP A 273 -7.27 -2.48 -23.53
C TRP A 273 -7.78 -3.39 -22.43
N ALA A 274 -8.25 -2.82 -21.32
CA ALA A 274 -8.76 -3.60 -20.21
C ALA A 274 -10.05 -3.01 -19.64
N THR A 275 -10.91 -3.88 -19.12
CA THR A 275 -12.17 -3.51 -18.48
C THR A 275 -12.40 -4.36 -17.24
N ARG A 276 -13.08 -3.80 -16.25
CA ARG A 276 -13.59 -4.52 -15.08
C ARG A 276 -14.93 -3.94 -14.68
N VAL A 277 -15.86 -4.82 -14.33
CA VAL A 277 -17.14 -4.44 -13.73
C VAL A 277 -17.30 -5.23 -12.44
N HIS A 278 -17.62 -4.55 -11.34
CA HIS A 278 -18.03 -5.21 -10.10
C HIS A 278 -19.43 -4.76 -9.70
N TRP A 279 -20.10 -5.62 -8.96
CA TRP A 279 -21.41 -5.38 -8.38
C TRP A 279 -21.56 -6.03 -7.02
N ASN A 280 -22.19 -5.32 -6.07
CA ASN A 280 -22.55 -5.83 -4.76
C ASN A 280 -24.06 -6.08 -4.70
N PRO A 281 -24.55 -7.31 -5.04
CA PRO A 281 -25.97 -7.65 -4.92
C PRO A 281 -26.49 -7.54 -3.49
N VAL A 282 -25.62 -7.74 -2.52
CA VAL A 282 -25.87 -7.49 -1.11
C VAL A 282 -24.82 -6.50 -0.60
N LEU A 283 -25.28 -5.38 -0.07
CA LEU A 283 -24.42 -4.36 0.55
C LEU A 283 -25.13 -3.80 1.79
N SER A 284 -24.80 -4.36 2.93
CA SER A 284 -25.33 -3.97 4.23
C SER A 284 -24.22 -3.88 5.27
N LYS A 285 -24.59 -3.51 6.50
CA LYS A 285 -23.64 -3.46 7.62
C LYS A 285 -23.10 -4.84 8.01
N ASP A 286 -23.95 -5.87 7.91
CA ASP A 286 -23.67 -7.19 8.43
C ASP A 286 -23.27 -8.21 7.32
N ALA A 287 -23.56 -7.87 6.06
CA ALA A 287 -23.27 -8.74 4.92
C ALA A 287 -22.96 -7.93 3.66
N THR A 288 -21.92 -8.34 2.97
CA THR A 288 -21.60 -7.84 1.62
C THR A 288 -21.29 -9.03 0.72
N VAL A 289 -21.90 -9.05 -0.46
CA VAL A 289 -21.55 -9.98 -1.53
C VAL A 289 -20.96 -9.19 -2.68
N HIS A 290 -19.82 -9.62 -3.15
CA HIS A 290 -19.09 -9.05 -4.28
C HIS A 290 -19.10 -10.05 -5.44
N LEU A 291 -19.49 -9.59 -6.62
CA LEU A 291 -19.38 -10.30 -7.89
C LEU A 291 -18.68 -9.37 -8.88
N ALA A 292 -17.73 -9.90 -9.64
CA ALA A 292 -17.07 -9.10 -10.67
C ALA A 292 -16.59 -9.95 -11.85
N ALA A 293 -16.37 -9.27 -12.96
CA ALA A 293 -15.72 -9.83 -14.14
C ALA A 293 -14.78 -8.79 -14.74
N TRP A 294 -13.71 -9.28 -15.35
CA TRP A 294 -12.72 -8.44 -16.03
C TRP A 294 -12.26 -9.12 -17.33
N ALA A 295 -11.75 -8.30 -18.25
CA ALA A 295 -11.12 -8.78 -19.47
C ALA A 295 -10.03 -7.80 -19.91
N PHE A 296 -9.07 -8.31 -20.68
CA PHE A 296 -8.15 -7.46 -21.43
C PHE A 296 -7.84 -8.06 -22.82
N HIS A 297 -7.54 -7.16 -23.73
CA HIS A 297 -6.94 -7.44 -25.02
C HIS A 297 -5.60 -6.72 -25.11
N GLU A 298 -4.56 -7.41 -25.55
CA GLU A 298 -3.22 -6.88 -25.66
C GLU A 298 -2.65 -7.14 -27.04
N GLU A 299 -2.19 -6.08 -27.70
CA GLU A 299 -1.35 -6.16 -28.90
C GLU A 299 0.12 -6.17 -28.46
N ILE A 300 0.86 -7.22 -28.85
CA ILE A 300 2.23 -7.45 -28.44
C ILE A 300 3.13 -7.14 -29.63
N PRO A 301 4.11 -6.22 -29.50
CA PRO A 301 5.01 -5.85 -30.59
C PRO A 301 5.90 -7.02 -30.99
N GLY A 302 6.23 -7.12 -32.28
CA GLY A 302 7.12 -8.13 -32.79
C GLY A 302 8.48 -8.10 -32.12
N GLY A 303 8.98 -9.27 -31.76
CA GLY A 303 10.25 -9.42 -31.02
C GLY A 303 10.16 -9.27 -29.51
N ALA A 304 8.97 -9.04 -28.96
CA ALA A 304 8.79 -8.96 -27.51
C ALA A 304 9.21 -10.26 -26.82
N THR A 305 9.94 -10.12 -25.74
CA THR A 305 10.35 -11.22 -24.84
C THR A 305 9.60 -11.13 -23.52
N GLY A 306 9.55 -12.23 -22.76
CA GLY A 306 8.90 -12.20 -21.44
C GLY A 306 7.37 -12.02 -21.48
N VAL A 307 6.74 -12.47 -22.56
CA VAL A 307 5.27 -12.44 -22.73
C VAL A 307 4.58 -13.28 -21.65
N LEU A 308 5.20 -14.38 -21.27
CA LEU A 308 4.74 -15.24 -20.19
C LEU A 308 5.35 -14.80 -18.86
N ARG A 309 4.56 -14.91 -17.82
CA ARG A 309 4.97 -14.58 -16.45
C ARG A 309 5.12 -15.84 -15.62
N SER A 310 6.16 -15.88 -14.80
CA SER A 310 6.26 -16.80 -13.66
C SER A 310 6.18 -15.97 -12.37
N SER A 311 5.55 -16.53 -11.36
CA SER A 311 5.51 -15.94 -10.03
C SER A 311 5.75 -17.01 -9.00
N ALA A 312 6.46 -16.67 -7.94
CA ALA A 312 6.64 -17.58 -6.82
C ALA A 312 5.28 -17.86 -6.18
N ILE A 313 5.00 -19.15 -5.93
CA ILE A 313 3.77 -19.58 -5.26
C ILE A 313 3.97 -19.83 -3.77
N SER A 314 5.19 -19.74 -3.29
CA SER A 314 5.57 -19.98 -1.89
C SER A 314 5.81 -18.69 -1.08
N GLY A 315 5.78 -17.53 -1.72
CA GLY A 315 6.14 -16.23 -1.16
C GLY A 315 7.26 -15.58 -1.96
N HIS A 316 7.45 -14.28 -1.80
CA HIS A 316 8.32 -13.46 -2.66
C HIS A 316 9.81 -13.77 -2.47
N PHE A 317 10.26 -13.99 -1.22
CA PHE A 317 11.68 -14.18 -0.93
C PHE A 317 12.33 -15.34 -1.71
N ASN A 318 11.60 -16.47 -1.81
CA ASN A 318 12.11 -17.64 -2.54
C ASN A 318 11.45 -17.71 -3.92
N ASP A 319 12.00 -16.95 -4.85
CA ASP A 319 11.52 -16.91 -6.23
C ASP A 319 11.93 -18.13 -7.08
N GLU A 320 12.66 -19.08 -6.51
CA GLU A 320 12.95 -20.38 -7.10
C GLU A 320 11.74 -21.35 -7.06
N ILE A 321 10.77 -21.10 -6.19
CA ILE A 321 9.52 -21.88 -6.10
C ILE A 321 8.48 -21.30 -7.03
N LYS A 322 8.68 -21.46 -8.32
CA LYS A 322 7.78 -20.95 -9.35
C LYS A 322 7.38 -22.04 -10.35
N ILE A 323 6.22 -21.86 -10.97
CA ILE A 323 5.77 -22.70 -12.07
C ILE A 323 6.33 -22.09 -13.34
N ALA A 324 7.12 -22.88 -14.08
CA ALA A 324 7.73 -22.41 -15.30
C ALA A 324 6.70 -22.39 -16.45
N PRO A 325 6.42 -21.23 -17.05
CA PRO A 325 5.48 -21.14 -18.17
C PRO A 325 6.08 -21.62 -19.48
N GLY A 326 7.39 -21.91 -19.53
CA GLY A 326 8.12 -22.15 -20.76
C GLY A 326 8.43 -20.87 -21.52
N THR A 327 8.75 -21.02 -22.81
CA THR A 327 9.08 -19.91 -23.69
C THR A 327 8.17 -19.95 -24.92
N LEU A 328 7.56 -18.81 -25.25
CA LEU A 328 6.89 -18.58 -26.51
C LEU A 328 7.64 -17.51 -27.31
N VAL A 329 7.73 -17.71 -28.61
CA VAL A 329 8.30 -16.74 -29.56
C VAL A 329 7.24 -16.35 -30.58
N GLY A 330 7.30 -15.12 -31.09
CA GLY A 330 6.39 -14.65 -32.11
C GLY A 330 4.95 -14.44 -31.65
N THR A 331 4.70 -14.29 -30.34
CA THR A 331 3.40 -13.89 -29.83
C THR A 331 3.08 -12.47 -30.29
N ASP A 332 1.96 -12.29 -30.98
CA ASP A 332 1.52 -11.00 -31.51
C ASP A 332 0.33 -10.38 -30.74
N ARG A 333 -0.42 -11.21 -30.03
CA ARG A 333 -1.56 -10.76 -29.21
C ARG A 333 -1.88 -11.70 -28.08
N SER A 334 -2.52 -11.14 -27.06
CA SER A 334 -3.16 -11.95 -26.03
C SER A 334 -4.54 -11.41 -25.64
N ASN A 335 -5.42 -12.32 -25.24
CA ASN A 335 -6.71 -12.00 -24.64
C ASN A 335 -6.81 -12.70 -23.30
N ALA A 336 -7.42 -12.06 -22.33
CA ALA A 336 -7.70 -12.71 -21.07
C ALA A 336 -9.04 -12.25 -20.50
N TRP A 337 -9.64 -13.09 -19.71
CA TRP A 337 -10.81 -12.75 -18.91
C TRP A 337 -10.86 -13.56 -17.65
N GLY A 338 -11.64 -13.09 -16.68
CA GLY A 338 -11.81 -13.79 -15.43
C GLY A 338 -13.00 -13.27 -14.64
N VAL A 339 -13.30 -14.00 -13.59
CA VAL A 339 -14.42 -13.72 -12.69
C VAL A 339 -13.96 -13.71 -11.24
N GLU A 340 -14.69 -12.97 -10.42
CA GLU A 340 -14.43 -12.78 -9.01
C GLU A 340 -15.72 -12.94 -8.22
N ALA A 341 -15.65 -13.61 -7.08
CA ALA A 341 -16.73 -13.65 -6.10
C ALA A 341 -16.15 -13.52 -4.69
N ALA A 342 -16.79 -12.72 -3.84
CA ALA A 342 -16.44 -12.68 -2.43
C ALA A 342 -17.67 -12.42 -1.56
N GLY A 343 -17.60 -12.90 -0.33
CA GLY A 343 -18.61 -12.70 0.69
C GLY A 343 -17.98 -12.26 2.01
N PHE A 344 -18.60 -11.28 2.66
CA PHE A 344 -18.18 -10.73 3.95
C PHE A 344 -19.38 -10.80 4.89
N PHE A 345 -19.30 -11.60 5.97
CA PHE A 345 -20.43 -11.90 6.87
C PHE A 345 -19.95 -11.81 8.32
N GLY A 346 -20.26 -10.71 9.01
CA GLY A 346 -19.76 -10.50 10.36
C GLY A 346 -18.23 -10.62 10.42
N PRO A 347 -17.67 -11.55 11.23
CA PRO A 347 -16.22 -11.74 11.34
C PRO A 347 -15.60 -12.61 10.22
N PHE A 348 -16.42 -13.13 9.29
CA PHE A 348 -15.96 -14.06 8.25
C PHE A 348 -15.90 -13.41 6.88
N TRP A 349 -14.94 -13.87 6.08
CA TRP A 349 -14.89 -13.58 4.65
C TRP A 349 -14.55 -14.85 3.86
N THR A 350 -14.97 -14.87 2.60
CA THR A 350 -14.53 -15.85 1.60
C THR A 350 -14.34 -15.13 0.28
N SER A 351 -13.43 -15.62 -0.56
CA SER A 351 -13.21 -15.10 -1.90
C SER A 351 -12.79 -16.22 -2.84
N GLY A 352 -13.12 -16.05 -4.12
CA GLY A 352 -12.66 -16.91 -5.21
C GLY A 352 -12.43 -16.08 -6.45
N GLU A 353 -11.37 -16.38 -7.16
CA GLU A 353 -11.02 -15.80 -8.44
C GLU A 353 -10.59 -16.89 -9.42
N TRP A 354 -10.99 -16.76 -10.65
CA TRP A 354 -10.54 -17.59 -11.77
C TRP A 354 -10.24 -16.69 -12.97
N GLY A 355 -9.24 -17.04 -13.76
CA GLY A 355 -8.89 -16.33 -14.98
C GLY A 355 -8.15 -17.20 -15.96
N THR A 356 -8.35 -16.90 -17.24
CA THR A 356 -7.66 -17.54 -18.36
C THR A 356 -7.03 -16.48 -19.26
N ARG A 357 -5.91 -16.85 -19.89
CA ARG A 357 -5.21 -16.00 -20.87
C ARG A 357 -4.89 -16.82 -22.11
N ASN A 358 -5.42 -16.39 -23.24
CA ASN A 358 -5.17 -16.90 -24.57
C ASN A 358 -3.99 -16.15 -25.21
N LEU A 359 -3.06 -16.86 -25.80
CA LEU A 359 -1.86 -16.34 -26.46
C LEU A 359 -1.85 -16.80 -27.92
N ARG A 360 -1.73 -15.86 -28.85
CA ARG A 360 -1.67 -16.11 -30.28
C ARG A 360 -0.40 -15.58 -30.88
N GLY A 361 0.09 -16.30 -31.87
CA GLY A 361 1.33 -15.91 -32.55
C GLY A 361 1.68 -16.81 -33.73
N LEU A 362 2.89 -16.59 -34.23
CA LEU A 362 3.48 -17.36 -35.32
C LEU A 362 4.92 -17.71 -34.95
N ASP A 363 5.24 -18.98 -34.86
CA ASP A 363 6.59 -19.50 -34.67
C ASP A 363 7.07 -20.27 -35.93
N ALA A 364 8.19 -20.96 -35.78
CA ALA A 364 8.75 -21.77 -36.88
C ALA A 364 7.87 -22.98 -37.30
N ASN A 365 6.95 -23.40 -36.42
CA ASN A 365 6.04 -24.52 -36.66
C ASN A 365 4.66 -24.06 -37.22
N GLY A 366 4.45 -22.76 -37.31
CA GLY A 366 3.20 -22.18 -37.79
C GLY A 366 2.48 -21.31 -36.78
N ARG A 367 1.19 -21.02 -37.05
CA ARG A 367 0.36 -20.26 -36.12
C ARG A 367 -0.03 -21.12 -34.92
N TYR A 368 -0.04 -20.51 -33.75
CA TYR A 368 -0.50 -21.13 -32.50
C TYR A 368 -1.60 -20.29 -31.83
N ASP A 369 -2.41 -20.96 -31.02
CA ASP A 369 -3.49 -20.42 -30.22
C ASP A 369 -3.53 -21.26 -28.94
N LEU A 370 -3.00 -20.74 -27.82
CA LEU A 370 -2.69 -21.51 -26.61
C LEU A 370 -3.25 -20.77 -25.39
N ASP A 371 -3.83 -21.54 -24.47
CA ASP A 371 -4.39 -21.01 -23.24
C ASP A 371 -3.56 -21.36 -22.00
N HIS A 372 -3.70 -20.59 -20.96
CA HIS A 372 -3.30 -20.95 -19.61
C HIS A 372 -4.26 -20.39 -18.59
N ASP A 373 -4.42 -21.12 -17.49
CA ASP A 373 -5.39 -20.85 -16.47
C ASP A 373 -4.77 -20.69 -15.08
N ALA A 374 -5.44 -19.95 -14.23
CA ALA A 374 -5.15 -19.88 -12.81
C ALA A 374 -6.44 -19.65 -12.02
N TRP A 375 -6.51 -20.21 -10.82
CA TRP A 375 -7.60 -19.96 -9.90
C TRP A 375 -7.16 -19.99 -8.45
N SER A 376 -7.97 -19.35 -7.60
CA SER A 376 -7.71 -19.24 -6.17
C SER A 376 -9.03 -19.20 -5.41
N VAL A 377 -9.07 -19.86 -4.26
CA VAL A 377 -10.16 -19.75 -3.29
C VAL A 377 -9.59 -19.56 -1.90
N GLY A 378 -10.17 -18.62 -1.14
CA GLY A 378 -9.71 -18.32 0.20
C GLY A 378 -10.85 -18.02 1.16
N ALA A 379 -10.56 -18.15 2.45
CA ALA A 379 -11.46 -17.79 3.53
C ALA A 379 -10.68 -17.28 4.74
N GLY A 380 -11.33 -16.49 5.58
CA GLY A 380 -10.75 -16.03 6.84
C GLY A 380 -11.79 -15.71 7.89
N TRP A 381 -11.29 -15.69 9.11
CA TRP A 381 -12.07 -15.44 10.31
C TRP A 381 -11.32 -14.49 11.24
N PHE A 382 -11.93 -13.34 11.52
CA PHE A 382 -11.47 -12.44 12.58
C PHE A 382 -11.93 -13.01 13.93
N VAL A 383 -11.00 -13.64 14.64
CA VAL A 383 -11.24 -14.25 15.96
C VAL A 383 -11.59 -13.17 16.99
N ALA A 384 -10.97 -12.00 16.86
CA ALA A 384 -11.19 -10.87 17.77
C ALA A 384 -10.73 -9.53 17.16
N GLY A 385 -11.28 -8.43 17.67
CA GLY A 385 -10.75 -7.07 17.55
C GLY A 385 -11.04 -6.33 16.26
N ALA A 386 -11.58 -7.00 15.23
CA ALA A 386 -11.96 -6.38 13.97
C ALA A 386 -12.98 -7.25 13.20
N VAL A 387 -13.40 -6.74 12.04
CA VAL A 387 -14.15 -7.47 11.01
C VAL A 387 -13.46 -7.27 9.66
N PRO A 388 -13.72 -8.13 8.65
CA PRO A 388 -13.18 -7.98 7.32
C PRO A 388 -13.47 -6.62 6.73
N ALA A 389 -12.50 -6.02 6.05
CA ALA A 389 -12.64 -4.72 5.44
C ALA A 389 -12.76 -4.81 3.92
N TYR A 390 -13.75 -4.13 3.36
CA TYR A 390 -14.05 -4.08 1.94
C TYR A 390 -14.38 -2.66 1.49
N THR A 391 -13.92 -2.29 0.30
CA THR A 391 -14.16 -0.98 -0.32
C THR A 391 -15.18 -1.12 -1.44
N ALA A 392 -16.45 -0.89 -1.11
CA ALA A 392 -17.56 -1.08 -2.04
C ALA A 392 -17.51 -0.17 -3.28
N LYS A 393 -16.89 1.02 -3.19
CA LYS A 393 -16.76 1.93 -4.33
C LYS A 393 -15.94 1.31 -5.47
N ALA A 394 -14.88 0.58 -5.15
CA ALA A 394 -13.94 0.03 -6.13
C ALA A 394 -13.95 -1.51 -6.21
N GLY A 395 -14.73 -2.18 -5.38
CA GLY A 395 -14.74 -3.64 -5.32
C GLY A 395 -13.37 -4.22 -4.96
N THR A 396 -12.77 -3.77 -3.86
CA THR A 396 -11.41 -4.17 -3.45
C THR A 396 -11.34 -4.46 -1.95
N TRP A 397 -10.30 -5.16 -1.53
CA TRP A 397 -9.97 -5.27 -0.11
C TRP A 397 -9.78 -3.89 0.51
N GLY A 398 -10.39 -3.68 1.66
CA GLY A 398 -10.31 -2.44 2.43
C GLY A 398 -9.24 -2.49 3.52
N LYS A 399 -9.05 -1.36 4.18
CA LYS A 399 -8.16 -1.24 5.34
C LYS A 399 -8.89 -1.70 6.59
N VAL A 400 -8.36 -2.71 7.27
CA VAL A 400 -8.89 -3.23 8.53
C VAL A 400 -8.84 -2.15 9.61
N LYS A 401 -9.95 -2.01 10.35
CA LYS A 401 -10.08 -1.12 11.49
C LYS A 401 -10.00 -1.91 12.77
N VAL A 402 -9.04 -1.59 13.62
CA VAL A 402 -8.78 -2.26 14.89
C VAL A 402 -9.56 -1.57 16.00
N ALA A 403 -10.43 -2.32 16.68
CA ALA A 403 -11.28 -1.75 17.74
C ALA A 403 -10.47 -1.29 18.95
N GLU A 404 -9.49 -2.08 19.36
CA GLU A 404 -8.62 -1.83 20.52
C GLU A 404 -7.15 -1.93 20.10
N PRO A 405 -6.55 -0.86 19.56
CA PRO A 405 -5.15 -0.88 19.11
C PRO A 405 -4.17 -1.16 20.23
N VAL A 406 -3.11 -1.93 19.92
CA VAL A 406 -1.99 -2.21 20.87
C VAL A 406 -1.31 -0.91 21.30
N THR A 407 -1.21 0.07 20.41
CA THR A 407 -0.66 1.40 20.69
C THR A 407 -1.45 2.20 21.72
N SER A 408 -2.68 1.79 22.01
CA SER A 408 -3.56 2.40 23.04
C SER A 408 -3.80 1.46 24.23
N GLY A 409 -2.97 0.41 24.41
CA GLY A 409 -3.09 -0.56 25.48
C GLY A 409 -4.05 -1.73 25.21
N GLY A 410 -4.64 -1.81 24.02
CA GLY A 410 -5.47 -2.93 23.58
C GLY A 410 -4.68 -4.16 23.15
N LYS A 411 -5.38 -5.18 22.65
CA LYS A 411 -4.78 -6.43 22.18
C LYS A 411 -4.56 -6.48 20.67
N GLY A 412 -5.08 -5.48 19.93
CA GLY A 412 -5.11 -5.53 18.48
C GLY A 412 -6.25 -6.42 17.97
N ALA A 413 -6.13 -6.86 16.72
CA ALA A 413 -7.09 -7.79 16.11
C ALA A 413 -6.37 -9.02 15.56
N PHE A 414 -7.05 -10.17 15.58
CA PHE A 414 -6.50 -11.45 15.14
C PHE A 414 -7.39 -12.05 14.06
N GLU A 415 -6.77 -12.46 12.95
CA GLU A 415 -7.38 -13.13 11.83
C GLU A 415 -6.70 -14.47 11.57
N LEU A 416 -7.49 -15.53 11.38
CA LEU A 416 -7.04 -16.80 10.80
C LEU A 416 -7.50 -16.86 9.35
N LYS A 417 -6.68 -17.45 8.48
CA LYS A 417 -6.93 -17.45 7.04
C LYS A 417 -6.40 -18.72 6.37
N ALA A 418 -7.05 -19.12 5.29
CA ALA A 418 -6.63 -20.22 4.43
C ALA A 418 -6.86 -19.86 2.96
N ARG A 419 -5.98 -20.31 2.06
CA ARG A 419 -6.09 -20.15 0.61
C ARG A 419 -5.58 -21.39 -0.10
N TYR A 420 -6.28 -21.80 -1.15
CA TYR A 420 -5.79 -22.73 -2.15
C TYR A 420 -5.66 -22.03 -3.49
N GLU A 421 -4.61 -22.37 -4.21
CA GLU A 421 -4.28 -21.79 -5.52
C GLU A 421 -3.79 -22.88 -6.46
N ASP A 422 -4.12 -22.69 -7.75
CA ASP A 422 -3.74 -23.63 -8.79
C ASP A 422 -3.38 -22.87 -10.08
N VAL A 423 -2.37 -23.36 -10.79
CA VAL A 423 -1.86 -22.78 -12.04
C VAL A 423 -1.61 -23.89 -13.05
N ASP A 424 -2.15 -23.71 -14.24
CA ASP A 424 -1.99 -24.63 -15.35
C ASP A 424 -1.43 -23.93 -16.60
N TYR A 425 -0.20 -24.31 -16.96
CA TYR A 425 0.46 -23.95 -18.20
C TYR A 425 0.63 -25.14 -19.15
N ALA A 426 -0.10 -26.26 -18.94
CA ALA A 426 0.12 -27.51 -19.65
C ALA A 426 -0.09 -27.42 -21.17
N GLU A 427 -0.94 -26.52 -21.65
CA GLU A 427 -1.11 -26.28 -23.08
C GLU A 427 0.09 -25.58 -23.73
N LEU A 428 0.87 -24.84 -22.97
CA LEU A 428 2.08 -24.20 -23.49
C LEU A 428 3.16 -25.27 -23.78
N PRO A 429 3.98 -25.11 -24.82
CA PRO A 429 4.90 -26.17 -25.30
C PRO A 429 5.78 -26.78 -24.21
N THR A 430 6.24 -25.98 -23.26
CA THR A 430 7.09 -26.41 -22.13
C THR A 430 6.59 -25.85 -20.80
N GLY A 431 5.31 -25.53 -20.72
CA GLY A 431 4.69 -25.00 -19.51
C GLY A 431 4.44 -26.06 -18.45
N GLY A 432 4.66 -25.74 -17.20
CA GLY A 432 4.43 -26.61 -16.05
C GLY A 432 3.07 -26.38 -15.41
N THR A 433 2.81 -27.15 -14.34
CA THR A 433 1.62 -27.00 -13.47
C THR A 433 2.03 -26.90 -12.01
N GLY A 434 1.14 -26.43 -11.17
CA GLY A 434 1.40 -26.43 -9.73
C GLY A 434 0.30 -25.83 -8.90
N ASN A 435 0.36 -26.09 -7.59
CA ASN A 435 -0.63 -25.60 -6.64
C ASN A 435 -0.01 -25.29 -5.28
N ALA A 436 -0.75 -24.55 -4.47
CA ALA A 436 -0.33 -24.24 -3.11
C ALA A 436 -1.52 -24.15 -2.15
N TRP A 437 -1.33 -24.69 -0.96
CA TRP A 437 -2.16 -24.43 0.22
C TRP A 437 -1.44 -23.45 1.13
N THR A 438 -2.09 -22.35 1.46
CA THR A 438 -1.60 -21.40 2.45
C THR A 438 -2.51 -21.40 3.65
N LEU A 439 -1.94 -21.65 4.84
CA LEU A 439 -2.61 -21.50 6.14
C LEU A 439 -1.86 -20.42 6.92
N GLY A 440 -2.58 -19.50 7.54
CA GLY A 440 -1.90 -18.43 8.24
C GLY A 440 -2.76 -17.62 9.17
N GLY A 441 -2.13 -16.58 9.72
CA GLY A 441 -2.80 -15.62 10.59
C GLY A 441 -2.19 -14.24 10.49
N ASN A 442 -3.00 -13.25 10.81
CA ASN A 442 -2.61 -11.86 10.90
C ASN A 442 -2.89 -11.34 12.30
N TRP A 443 -1.91 -10.65 12.89
CA TRP A 443 -2.09 -9.85 14.08
C TRP A 443 -2.00 -8.37 13.70
N TYR A 444 -3.13 -7.70 13.65
CA TYR A 444 -3.23 -6.27 13.40
C TYR A 444 -2.97 -5.53 14.71
N LEU A 445 -1.85 -4.86 14.81
CA LEU A 445 -1.46 -4.09 16.00
C LEU A 445 -2.30 -2.80 16.13
N ASN A 446 -2.57 -2.20 15.00
CA ASN A 446 -3.45 -1.04 14.82
C ASN A 446 -3.86 -0.96 13.33
N ASP A 447 -4.55 0.11 12.93
CA ASP A 447 -5.00 0.33 11.54
C ASP A 447 -3.83 0.39 10.52
N TYR A 448 -2.60 0.54 10.95
CA TYR A 448 -1.44 0.88 10.11
C TYR A 448 -0.31 -0.15 10.18
N SER A 449 -0.36 -1.06 11.14
CA SER A 449 0.69 -2.07 11.34
C SER A 449 0.12 -3.44 11.64
N ARG A 450 0.73 -4.47 11.05
CA ARG A 450 0.38 -5.87 11.32
C ARG A 450 1.60 -6.78 11.20
N VAL A 451 1.54 -7.90 11.92
CA VAL A 451 2.42 -9.06 11.75
C VAL A 451 1.62 -10.15 11.03
N MET A 452 2.20 -10.76 10.02
CA MET A 452 1.59 -11.83 9.23
C MET A 452 2.44 -13.09 9.36
N LEU A 453 1.78 -14.25 9.45
CA LEU A 453 2.39 -15.57 9.47
C LEU A 453 1.66 -16.43 8.44
N ASP A 454 2.39 -17.04 7.51
CA ASP A 454 1.84 -17.93 6.50
C ASP A 454 2.71 -19.20 6.38
N VAL A 455 2.08 -20.36 6.38
CA VAL A 455 2.68 -21.65 6.04
C VAL A 455 2.13 -22.08 4.71
N VAL A 456 3.00 -22.23 3.73
CA VAL A 456 2.63 -22.57 2.35
C VAL A 456 3.13 -23.97 2.03
N ARG A 457 2.21 -24.91 1.80
CA ARG A 457 2.52 -26.23 1.23
C ARG A 457 2.31 -26.15 -0.28
N TRP A 458 3.40 -26.23 -1.05
CA TRP A 458 3.42 -26.05 -2.49
C TRP A 458 3.82 -27.33 -3.23
N LYS A 459 3.36 -27.44 -4.49
CA LYS A 459 3.75 -28.45 -5.46
C LYS A 459 3.95 -27.80 -6.81
N THR A 460 5.00 -28.22 -7.52
CA THR A 460 5.31 -27.80 -8.89
C THR A 460 5.63 -29.03 -9.72
N ASP A 461 5.20 -29.03 -10.99
CA ASP A 461 5.64 -29.99 -11.99
C ASP A 461 6.02 -29.23 -13.26
N ASN A 462 7.30 -28.88 -13.35
CA ASN A 462 7.83 -28.06 -14.42
C ASN A 462 8.35 -28.90 -15.58
N ARG A 463 8.02 -28.50 -16.81
CA ARG A 463 8.56 -29.13 -18.04
C ARG A 463 9.75 -28.37 -18.65
N SER A 464 10.14 -27.25 -18.03
CA SER A 464 11.28 -26.42 -18.46
C SER A 464 11.90 -25.67 -17.28
N GLY A 465 13.05 -25.04 -17.51
CA GLY A 465 13.79 -24.29 -16.50
C GLY A 465 14.79 -25.15 -15.74
N ALA A 466 15.23 -24.65 -14.58
CA ALA A 466 16.26 -25.30 -13.76
C ALA A 466 15.74 -26.52 -12.95
N TYR A 467 14.42 -26.60 -12.72
CA TYR A 467 13.80 -27.59 -11.85
C TYR A 467 12.69 -28.33 -12.60
N VAL A 468 13.09 -29.28 -13.44
CA VAL A 468 12.17 -30.05 -14.29
C VAL A 468 11.67 -31.29 -13.56
N GLY A 469 10.37 -31.55 -13.69
CA GLY A 469 9.67 -32.64 -13.03
C GLY A 469 8.94 -32.22 -11.76
N PRO A 470 8.27 -33.18 -11.10
CA PRO A 470 7.53 -32.92 -9.88
C PRO A 470 8.45 -32.59 -8.70
N ASP A 471 8.06 -31.60 -7.92
CA ASP A 471 8.73 -31.24 -6.67
C ASP A 471 7.70 -30.63 -5.70
N GLU A 472 7.93 -30.80 -4.40
CA GLU A 472 7.05 -30.27 -3.38
C GLU A 472 7.82 -29.85 -2.12
N GLY A 473 7.23 -28.96 -1.36
CA GLY A 473 7.86 -28.51 -0.12
C GLY A 473 6.94 -27.62 0.72
N THR A 474 7.53 -27.10 1.77
CA THR A 474 6.83 -26.20 2.70
C THR A 474 7.66 -24.95 2.90
N THR A 475 7.02 -23.79 2.82
CA THR A 475 7.63 -22.50 3.11
C THR A 475 6.91 -21.86 4.29
N PHE A 476 7.65 -21.41 5.28
CA PHE A 476 7.18 -20.59 6.38
C PHE A 476 7.56 -19.14 6.11
N ASN A 477 6.58 -18.26 6.08
CA ASN A 477 6.76 -16.83 5.81
C ASN A 477 6.26 -15.98 6.96
N THR A 478 7.01 -14.95 7.32
CA THR A 478 6.56 -13.90 8.23
C THR A 478 6.74 -12.54 7.58
N ARG A 479 5.85 -11.60 7.89
CA ARG A 479 5.96 -10.19 7.46
C ARG A 479 5.63 -9.26 8.60
N LEU A 480 6.49 -8.28 8.85
CA LEU A 480 6.13 -7.06 9.56
C LEU A 480 5.75 -6.00 8.54
N GLN A 481 4.53 -5.48 8.66
CA GLN A 481 4.01 -4.44 7.77
C GLN A 481 3.72 -3.16 8.53
N LEU A 482 4.20 -2.04 8.00
CA LEU A 482 3.87 -0.69 8.41
C LEU A 482 3.41 0.10 7.18
N VAL A 483 2.29 0.85 7.31
CA VAL A 483 1.70 1.67 6.22
C VAL A 483 1.24 3.01 6.78
N PHE A 484 1.52 4.10 6.11
CA PHE A 484 1.14 5.44 6.53
C PHE A 484 0.77 6.36 5.35
#